data_c59f0edf8a5ee01f124e892ab39c91bc
#
_entry.id   c59f0edf8a5ee01f124e892ab39c91bc
#
_cell.length_a   1.000
_cell.length_b   1.000
_cell.length_c   1.000
_cell.angle_alpha   90.00
_cell.angle_beta   90.00
_cell.angle_gamma   90.00
#
_symmetry.space_group_name_H-M   'P 1'
#
loop_
_entity.id
_entity.type
_entity.pdbx_description
1 polymer ?
#
loop_
_entity_poly.entity_id
_entity_poly.type
_entity_poly.pdbx_seq_one_letter_code
_entity_poly.pdbx_strand_id
1 'polypeptide(L)'
;MGYESWIRVVWVIGHEAPDEGLALAEKFSRQCPEKFDADGLFNVFNQANGKLTFGSALHWLKDDNPDAFDKYNARQLRPLLRAACDETEHSMAKVLYHLYSDRFACVVIKERPNWFEFAAHRWTEVNSVRLKLLMSTEVADKFRAEISKEMQHAGDEGRTDDEKKQLDNRVQQLNKMVHKLGRTSFKNQCTEQCVELFIKETKEFYDKFDENRALLGFNNGVYDLDANEFRDGRPEDLLTLSTGYAYTDQVDEHVRDELLKFYNSLFNSPEVIQYALTVMAYHLHGRKWAEQFWVRTGSGGNGKGVDAALVESTFGEYFYSPDITIFTQKKMDASKCCSEIARAKPKRILITTEPESDDKLQVGTTKKFTGGDKIQARELYKEAMEFRPQFGVNIQSNGVPELSAFDGGVVRRMRVLSYPNKFVEYPKFENERQLDTRLKERFDNVEYAQQLMLILLNYYHTYVRYADTLETPSSVMEFTNKYLAEQDAVGSFLANNVQITGSKSDHVLSQDLLRAFNNSDFGTALSQRAFANMMSQKGHNTAFEQARTRRKCYYGLRINVAEETFEDDEEC
;
A
#
# COMPACT_ATOMS: atom_id res chain seq x y z
N MET A 1 24.85 -6.94 -24.43
CA MET A 1 24.36 -7.29 -23.08
C MET A 1 25.20 -6.53 -22.06
N GLY A 2 24.53 -5.83 -21.12
CA GLY A 2 25.20 -5.14 -20.00
C GLY A 2 25.65 -6.12 -18.91
N TYR A 3 26.53 -5.66 -18.01
CA TYR A 3 27.04 -6.49 -16.91
C TYR A 3 25.94 -7.04 -16.00
N GLU A 4 24.93 -6.22 -15.68
CA GLU A 4 23.78 -6.65 -14.85
C GLU A 4 22.94 -7.76 -15.51
N SER A 5 22.67 -7.65 -16.80
CA SER A 5 21.93 -8.69 -17.53
C SER A 5 22.72 -10.00 -17.61
N TRP A 6 24.06 -9.91 -17.74
CA TRP A 6 24.96 -11.07 -17.73
C TRP A 6 24.93 -11.77 -16.36
N ILE A 7 25.05 -11.02 -15.24
CA ILE A 7 24.97 -11.56 -13.88
C ILE A 7 23.68 -12.35 -13.67
N ARG A 8 22.55 -11.77 -14.09
CA ARG A 8 21.21 -12.41 -13.94
C ARG A 8 21.15 -13.76 -14.62
N VAL A 9 21.66 -13.87 -15.85
CA VAL A 9 21.70 -15.16 -16.58
C VAL A 9 22.62 -16.18 -15.87
N VAL A 10 23.78 -15.75 -15.39
CA VAL A 10 24.71 -16.59 -14.63
C VAL A 10 24.07 -17.09 -13.33
N TRP A 11 23.32 -16.25 -12.62
CA TRP A 11 22.60 -16.65 -11.41
C TRP A 11 21.48 -17.67 -11.69
N VAL A 12 20.75 -17.54 -12.81
CA VAL A 12 19.78 -18.56 -13.22
C VAL A 12 20.47 -19.89 -13.44
N ILE A 13 21.57 -19.91 -14.19
CA ILE A 13 22.32 -21.14 -14.49
C ILE A 13 22.85 -21.76 -13.19
N GLY A 14 23.41 -20.95 -12.29
CA GLY A 14 23.95 -21.41 -11.00
C GLY A 14 22.87 -21.96 -10.05
N HIS A 15 21.67 -21.39 -10.09
CA HIS A 15 20.54 -21.89 -9.29
C HIS A 15 19.97 -23.20 -9.84
N GLU A 16 19.74 -23.29 -11.15
CA GLU A 16 19.08 -24.43 -11.78
C GLU A 16 20.01 -25.65 -11.92
N ALA A 17 21.32 -25.42 -12.02
CA ALA A 17 22.31 -26.47 -12.20
C ALA A 17 23.60 -26.17 -11.40
N PRO A 18 23.53 -26.22 -10.05
CA PRO A 18 24.66 -25.83 -9.21
C PRO A 18 25.91 -26.67 -9.42
N ASP A 19 25.75 -27.96 -9.76
CA ASP A 19 26.87 -28.90 -9.91
C ASP A 19 27.43 -28.91 -11.35
N GLU A 20 26.59 -28.76 -12.38
CA GLU A 20 26.95 -28.95 -13.79
C GLU A 20 26.88 -27.65 -14.62
N GLY A 21 26.23 -26.61 -14.10
CA GLY A 21 25.92 -25.37 -14.84
C GLY A 21 27.12 -24.48 -15.12
N LEU A 22 28.24 -24.64 -14.41
CA LEU A 22 29.41 -23.77 -14.58
C LEU A 22 29.94 -23.81 -16.04
N ALA A 23 29.99 -25.00 -16.65
CA ALA A 23 30.40 -25.13 -18.04
C ALA A 23 29.45 -24.43 -19.03
N LEU A 24 28.15 -24.42 -18.74
CA LEU A 24 27.13 -23.69 -19.51
C LEU A 24 27.29 -22.18 -19.32
N ALA A 25 27.51 -21.71 -18.09
CA ALA A 25 27.76 -20.31 -17.77
C ALA A 25 29.05 -19.80 -18.43
N GLU A 26 30.09 -20.63 -18.47
CA GLU A 26 31.33 -20.34 -19.19
C GLU A 26 31.10 -20.24 -20.70
N LYS A 27 30.40 -21.18 -21.31
CA LYS A 27 30.04 -21.15 -22.73
C LYS A 27 29.22 -19.89 -23.07
N PHE A 28 28.29 -19.51 -22.20
CA PHE A 28 27.51 -18.30 -22.35
C PHE A 28 28.41 -17.05 -22.27
N SER A 29 29.27 -16.95 -21.28
CA SER A 29 30.16 -15.79 -21.04
C SER A 29 31.23 -15.63 -22.12
N ARG A 30 31.71 -16.72 -22.71
CA ARG A 30 32.66 -16.70 -23.83
C ARG A 30 32.10 -16.17 -25.15
N GLN A 31 30.79 -15.89 -25.24
CA GLN A 31 30.23 -15.17 -26.39
C GLN A 31 30.74 -13.72 -26.45
N CYS A 32 31.30 -13.20 -25.36
CA CYS A 32 31.96 -11.90 -25.31
C CYS A 32 33.42 -12.08 -24.82
N PRO A 33 34.33 -12.55 -25.66
CA PRO A 33 35.69 -12.93 -25.25
C PRO A 33 36.48 -11.78 -24.61
N GLU A 34 36.23 -10.54 -25.04
CA GLU A 34 36.93 -9.33 -24.58
C GLU A 34 36.65 -9.01 -23.09
N LYS A 35 35.54 -9.50 -22.56
CA LYS A 35 35.07 -9.26 -21.18
C LYS A 35 35.07 -10.52 -20.32
N PHE A 36 35.53 -11.65 -20.90
CA PHE A 36 35.50 -12.93 -20.18
C PHE A 36 36.58 -12.97 -19.08
N ASP A 37 36.13 -13.18 -17.86
CA ASP A 37 36.95 -13.41 -16.67
C ASP A 37 36.45 -14.68 -15.98
N ALA A 38 37.30 -15.70 -15.89
CA ALA A 38 36.96 -16.99 -15.33
C ALA A 38 36.76 -16.93 -13.80
N ASP A 39 37.57 -16.17 -13.10
CA ASP A 39 37.48 -16.03 -11.64
C ASP A 39 36.27 -15.20 -11.24
N GLY A 40 35.99 -14.12 -11.98
CA GLY A 40 34.79 -13.30 -11.82
C GLY A 40 33.53 -14.09 -12.10
N LEU A 41 33.52 -14.94 -13.15
CA LEU A 41 32.40 -15.82 -13.46
C LEU A 41 32.12 -16.82 -12.34
N PHE A 42 33.17 -17.49 -11.82
CA PHE A 42 33.03 -18.46 -10.73
C PHE A 42 32.44 -17.82 -9.46
N ASN A 43 32.89 -16.62 -9.12
CA ASN A 43 32.37 -15.90 -7.97
C ASN A 43 30.90 -15.53 -8.14
N VAL A 44 30.49 -15.04 -9.32
CA VAL A 44 29.09 -14.69 -9.61
C VAL A 44 28.20 -15.92 -9.63
N PHE A 45 28.68 -17.03 -10.21
CA PHE A 45 27.96 -18.31 -10.27
C PHE A 45 27.61 -18.83 -8.87
N ASN A 46 28.56 -18.79 -7.94
CA ASN A 46 28.37 -19.25 -6.56
C ASN A 46 27.51 -18.29 -5.70
N GLN A 47 27.20 -17.09 -6.17
CA GLN A 47 26.30 -16.14 -5.51
C GLN A 47 24.84 -16.34 -5.91
N ALA A 48 24.52 -17.34 -6.73
CA ALA A 48 23.14 -17.68 -7.08
C ALA A 48 22.32 -17.98 -5.82
N ASN A 49 21.20 -17.27 -5.63
CA ASN A 49 20.43 -17.28 -4.39
C ASN A 49 18.96 -17.73 -4.57
N GLY A 50 18.62 -18.29 -5.72
CA GLY A 50 17.27 -18.79 -6.02
C GLY A 50 16.21 -17.71 -6.28
N LYS A 51 16.57 -16.44 -6.28
CA LYS A 51 15.63 -15.36 -6.64
C LYS A 51 15.30 -15.34 -8.12
N LEU A 52 16.22 -15.79 -8.97
CA LEU A 52 16.07 -15.92 -10.40
C LEU A 52 16.09 -17.40 -10.77
N THR A 53 15.10 -17.84 -11.54
CA THR A 53 14.88 -19.22 -11.94
C THR A 53 14.90 -19.36 -13.46
N PHE A 54 14.81 -20.58 -13.98
CA PHE A 54 14.63 -20.82 -15.41
C PHE A 54 13.40 -20.09 -15.99
N GLY A 55 12.33 -19.94 -15.19
CA GLY A 55 11.18 -19.12 -15.55
C GLY A 55 11.54 -17.67 -15.87
N SER A 56 12.45 -17.08 -15.09
CA SER A 56 12.96 -15.73 -15.36
C SER A 56 13.69 -15.66 -16.70
N ALA A 57 14.51 -16.68 -17.03
CA ALA A 57 15.20 -16.76 -18.31
C ALA A 57 14.24 -16.92 -19.51
N LEU A 58 13.16 -17.70 -19.33
CA LEU A 58 12.12 -17.85 -20.34
C LEU A 58 11.34 -16.55 -20.57
N HIS A 59 11.09 -15.79 -19.49
CA HIS A 59 10.47 -14.48 -19.61
C HIS A 59 11.33 -13.51 -20.42
N TRP A 60 12.63 -13.43 -20.13
CA TRP A 60 13.56 -12.62 -20.94
C TRP A 60 13.65 -13.09 -22.38
N LEU A 61 13.66 -14.42 -22.62
CA LEU A 61 13.65 -14.96 -23.97
C LEU A 61 12.38 -14.54 -24.74
N LYS A 62 11.23 -14.50 -24.06
CA LYS A 62 9.95 -14.07 -24.63
C LYS A 62 9.99 -12.60 -25.04
N ASP A 63 10.60 -11.74 -24.20
CA ASP A 63 10.72 -10.30 -24.46
C ASP A 63 11.78 -10.01 -25.54
N ASP A 64 12.95 -10.66 -25.46
CA ASP A 64 14.09 -10.42 -26.34
C ASP A 64 13.93 -11.10 -27.72
N ASN A 65 13.31 -12.28 -27.76
CA ASN A 65 13.14 -13.07 -29.00
C ASN A 65 11.89 -13.97 -28.92
N PRO A 66 10.69 -13.40 -29.19
CA PRO A 66 9.43 -14.13 -29.15
C PRO A 66 9.40 -15.37 -30.05
N ASP A 67 9.99 -15.30 -31.24
CA ASP A 67 10.05 -16.43 -32.16
C ASP A 67 10.86 -17.62 -31.62
N ALA A 68 11.96 -17.35 -30.94
CA ALA A 68 12.77 -18.39 -30.27
C ALA A 68 12.02 -18.98 -29.10
N PHE A 69 11.32 -18.16 -28.32
CA PHE A 69 10.47 -18.60 -27.22
C PHE A 69 9.33 -19.51 -27.72
N ASP A 70 8.64 -19.13 -28.77
CA ASP A 70 7.55 -19.93 -29.36
C ASP A 70 8.07 -21.27 -29.90
N LYS A 71 9.22 -21.31 -30.54
CA LYS A 71 9.87 -22.55 -30.99
C LYS A 71 10.23 -23.45 -29.84
N TYR A 72 10.80 -22.89 -28.78
CA TYR A 72 11.13 -23.62 -27.55
C TYR A 72 9.87 -24.23 -26.94
N ASN A 73 8.84 -23.43 -26.70
CA ASN A 73 7.57 -23.87 -26.13
C ASN A 73 6.89 -24.95 -26.97
N ALA A 74 6.85 -24.78 -28.29
CA ALA A 74 6.27 -25.77 -29.18
C ALA A 74 7.03 -27.11 -29.13
N ARG A 75 8.36 -27.08 -28.97
CA ARG A 75 9.19 -28.27 -28.82
C ARG A 75 8.90 -29.01 -27.51
N GLN A 76 8.72 -28.29 -26.41
CA GLN A 76 8.39 -28.87 -25.11
C GLN A 76 6.94 -29.36 -25.02
N LEU A 77 6.01 -28.64 -25.65
CA LEU A 77 4.58 -28.93 -25.61
C LEU A 77 4.22 -30.24 -26.37
N ARG A 78 4.87 -30.51 -27.51
CA ARG A 78 4.54 -31.65 -28.36
C ARG A 78 4.61 -33.01 -27.64
N PRO A 79 5.66 -33.34 -26.89
CA PRO A 79 5.72 -34.58 -26.08
C PRO A 79 4.60 -34.65 -25.04
N LEU A 80 4.24 -33.52 -24.41
CA LEU A 80 3.17 -33.48 -23.40
C LEU A 80 1.79 -33.73 -24.01
N LEU A 81 1.49 -33.14 -25.19
CA LEU A 81 0.23 -33.42 -25.89
C LEU A 81 0.11 -34.90 -26.29
N ARG A 82 1.21 -35.53 -26.71
CA ARG A 82 1.23 -36.96 -27.01
C ARG A 82 1.07 -37.83 -25.78
N ALA A 83 1.72 -37.47 -24.66
CA ALA A 83 1.56 -38.18 -23.41
C ALA A 83 0.12 -38.08 -22.88
N ALA A 84 -0.53 -36.91 -23.04
CA ALA A 84 -1.92 -36.71 -22.62
C ALA A 84 -2.93 -37.58 -23.40
N CYS A 85 -2.52 -38.21 -24.51
CA CYS A 85 -3.33 -39.19 -25.24
C CYS A 85 -3.51 -40.52 -24.48
N ASP A 86 -2.85 -40.72 -23.32
CA ASP A 86 -3.18 -41.77 -22.35
C ASP A 86 -4.55 -41.60 -21.69
N GLU A 87 -5.16 -40.42 -21.92
CA GLU A 87 -6.47 -40.01 -21.43
C GLU A 87 -6.53 -39.86 -19.91
N THR A 88 -5.39 -39.71 -19.22
CA THR A 88 -5.35 -39.48 -17.78
C THR A 88 -5.46 -37.98 -17.46
N GLU A 89 -6.11 -37.65 -16.37
CA GLU A 89 -6.25 -36.30 -15.86
C GLU A 89 -4.90 -35.69 -15.47
N HIS A 90 -4.00 -36.52 -14.96
CA HIS A 90 -2.65 -36.10 -14.55
C HIS A 90 -1.79 -35.65 -15.73
N SER A 91 -1.81 -36.44 -16.84
CA SER A 91 -1.08 -36.05 -18.06
C SER A 91 -1.64 -34.76 -18.65
N MET A 92 -2.96 -34.55 -18.60
CA MET A 92 -3.58 -33.30 -19.00
C MET A 92 -3.21 -32.15 -18.07
N ALA A 93 -3.15 -32.36 -16.76
CA ALA A 93 -2.71 -31.33 -15.80
C ALA A 93 -1.27 -30.88 -16.08
N LYS A 94 -0.37 -31.76 -16.53
CA LYS A 94 0.99 -31.38 -16.99
C LYS A 94 0.97 -30.47 -18.22
N VAL A 95 0.08 -30.73 -19.17
CA VAL A 95 -0.13 -29.83 -20.34
C VAL A 95 -0.57 -28.45 -19.87
N LEU A 96 -1.56 -28.40 -18.96
CA LEU A 96 -2.05 -27.14 -18.42
C LEU A 96 -0.97 -26.39 -17.63
N TYR A 97 -0.20 -27.09 -16.81
CA TYR A 97 0.89 -26.50 -16.06
C TYR A 97 1.97 -25.91 -16.98
N HIS A 98 2.37 -26.65 -18.02
CA HIS A 98 3.33 -26.15 -18.99
C HIS A 98 2.84 -24.88 -19.73
N LEU A 99 1.56 -24.81 -20.04
CA LEU A 99 0.99 -23.68 -20.78
C LEU A 99 0.71 -22.45 -19.89
N TYR A 100 0.45 -22.65 -18.60
CA TYR A 100 -0.15 -21.61 -17.77
C TYR A 100 0.47 -21.46 -16.38
N SER A 101 1.66 -22.03 -16.08
CA SER A 101 2.29 -21.99 -14.76
C SER A 101 2.68 -20.59 -14.29
N ASP A 102 2.95 -19.67 -15.22
CA ASP A 102 3.22 -18.24 -14.98
C ASP A 102 1.96 -17.38 -14.94
N ARG A 103 0.83 -17.92 -15.41
CA ARG A 103 -0.46 -17.22 -15.45
C ARG A 103 -1.37 -17.60 -14.28
N PHE A 104 -1.33 -18.85 -13.83
CA PHE A 104 -2.18 -19.32 -12.73
C PHE A 104 -1.36 -19.81 -11.54
N ALA A 105 -1.92 -19.61 -10.36
CA ALA A 105 -1.44 -20.16 -9.10
C ALA A 105 -2.62 -20.64 -8.27
N CYS A 106 -2.37 -21.63 -7.41
CA CYS A 106 -3.36 -22.14 -6.46
C CYS A 106 -2.79 -22.05 -5.05
N VAL A 107 -3.59 -21.62 -4.07
CA VAL A 107 -3.26 -21.66 -2.66
C VAL A 107 -4.36 -22.38 -1.91
N VAL A 108 -3.99 -23.30 -1.02
CA VAL A 108 -4.96 -24.02 -0.20
C VAL A 108 -5.17 -23.29 1.11
N ILE A 109 -6.37 -22.70 1.29
CA ILE A 109 -6.78 -22.00 2.50
C ILE A 109 -7.94 -22.76 3.14
N LYS A 110 -7.78 -23.23 4.38
CA LYS A 110 -8.80 -24.02 5.08
C LYS A 110 -9.30 -25.22 4.25
N GLU A 111 -8.37 -25.98 3.72
CA GLU A 111 -8.63 -27.17 2.89
C GLU A 111 -9.35 -26.89 1.56
N ARG A 112 -9.48 -25.63 1.18
CA ARG A 112 -10.11 -25.23 -0.09
C ARG A 112 -9.10 -24.62 -1.03
N PRO A 113 -9.04 -25.07 -2.29
CA PRO A 113 -8.18 -24.48 -3.29
C PRO A 113 -8.75 -23.10 -3.73
N ASN A 114 -7.93 -22.07 -3.61
CA ASN A 114 -8.20 -20.71 -4.10
C ASN A 114 -7.28 -20.45 -5.28
N TRP A 115 -7.87 -20.10 -6.41
CA TRP A 115 -7.16 -19.89 -7.65
C TRP A 115 -6.91 -18.41 -7.89
N PHE A 116 -5.74 -18.12 -8.41
CA PHE A 116 -5.32 -16.77 -8.81
C PHE A 116 -4.87 -16.79 -10.26
N GLU A 117 -5.24 -15.76 -11.00
CA GLU A 117 -4.81 -15.53 -12.39
C GLU A 117 -4.01 -14.24 -12.46
N PHE A 118 -2.81 -14.31 -13.03
CA PHE A 118 -2.02 -13.15 -13.41
C PHE A 118 -2.47 -12.67 -14.79
N ALA A 119 -3.09 -11.49 -14.81
CA ALA A 119 -3.57 -10.85 -16.03
C ALA A 119 -3.60 -9.33 -15.84
N ALA A 120 -3.44 -8.56 -16.90
CA ALA A 120 -3.39 -7.10 -16.83
C ALA A 120 -2.44 -6.61 -15.73
N HIS A 121 -1.22 -7.19 -15.71
CA HIS A 121 -0.10 -6.82 -14.82
C HIS A 121 -0.30 -7.06 -13.32
N ARG A 122 -1.34 -7.82 -12.92
CA ARG A 122 -1.64 -8.13 -11.51
C ARG A 122 -2.24 -9.50 -11.28
N TRP A 123 -2.20 -9.99 -10.05
CA TRP A 123 -2.89 -11.17 -9.61
C TRP A 123 -4.32 -10.85 -9.20
N THR A 124 -5.27 -11.66 -9.67
CA THR A 124 -6.69 -11.57 -9.27
C THR A 124 -7.19 -12.94 -8.82
N GLU A 125 -7.98 -12.96 -7.76
CA GLU A 125 -8.65 -14.18 -7.35
C GLU A 125 -9.71 -14.58 -8.38
N VAL A 126 -9.65 -15.81 -8.85
CA VAL A 126 -10.55 -16.37 -9.85
C VAL A 126 -11.09 -17.72 -9.41
N ASN A 127 -12.09 -18.22 -10.09
CA ASN A 127 -12.53 -19.59 -9.89
C ASN A 127 -11.93 -20.53 -10.95
N SER A 128 -11.98 -21.83 -10.69
CA SER A 128 -11.47 -22.87 -11.60
C SER A 128 -12.18 -22.91 -12.97
N VAL A 129 -13.27 -22.17 -13.16
CA VAL A 129 -13.99 -22.08 -14.45
C VAL A 129 -13.12 -21.48 -15.55
N ARG A 130 -12.17 -20.58 -15.19
CA ARG A 130 -11.22 -20.04 -16.16
C ARG A 130 -10.37 -21.12 -16.81
N LEU A 131 -9.75 -22.02 -16.00
CA LEU A 131 -8.99 -23.16 -16.52
C LEU A 131 -9.86 -24.12 -17.36
N LYS A 132 -11.11 -24.37 -16.93
CA LYS A 132 -12.05 -25.21 -17.68
C LYS A 132 -12.42 -24.61 -19.03
N LEU A 133 -12.52 -23.30 -19.12
CA LEU A 133 -12.72 -22.60 -20.39
C LEU A 133 -11.52 -22.76 -21.31
N LEU A 134 -10.31 -22.55 -20.80
CA LEU A 134 -9.07 -22.71 -21.55
C LEU A 134 -8.89 -24.13 -22.11
N MET A 135 -9.29 -25.16 -21.35
CA MET A 135 -9.29 -26.53 -21.84
C MET A 135 -10.15 -26.72 -23.10
N SER A 136 -11.34 -26.09 -23.11
CA SER A 136 -12.29 -26.21 -24.22
C SER A 136 -11.94 -25.33 -25.43
N THR A 137 -11.08 -24.35 -25.27
CA THR A 137 -10.67 -23.38 -26.30
C THR A 137 -9.20 -23.56 -26.66
N GLU A 138 -8.31 -22.82 -26.03
CA GLU A 138 -6.88 -22.74 -26.37
C GLU A 138 -6.19 -24.13 -26.38
N VAL A 139 -6.45 -24.96 -25.34
CA VAL A 139 -5.84 -26.29 -25.26
C VAL A 139 -6.37 -27.20 -26.37
N ALA A 140 -7.68 -27.20 -26.62
CA ALA A 140 -8.27 -27.96 -27.72
C ALA A 140 -7.69 -27.53 -29.08
N ASP A 141 -7.43 -26.23 -29.28
CA ASP A 141 -6.80 -25.72 -30.52
C ASP A 141 -5.34 -26.19 -30.65
N LYS A 142 -4.57 -26.31 -29.53
CA LYS A 142 -3.23 -26.93 -29.58
C LYS A 142 -3.26 -28.39 -30.05
N PHE A 143 -4.25 -29.18 -29.57
CA PHE A 143 -4.45 -30.54 -30.07
C PHE A 143 -4.83 -30.57 -31.55
N ARG A 144 -5.73 -29.68 -32.00
CA ARG A 144 -6.11 -29.56 -33.43
C ARG A 144 -4.91 -29.20 -34.30
N ALA A 145 -4.06 -28.27 -33.83
CA ALA A 145 -2.84 -27.90 -34.56
C ALA A 145 -1.85 -29.08 -34.65
N GLU A 146 -1.72 -29.91 -33.59
CA GLU A 146 -0.87 -31.11 -33.68
C GLU A 146 -1.46 -32.17 -34.65
N ILE A 147 -2.79 -32.35 -34.67
CA ILE A 147 -3.48 -33.21 -35.65
C ILE A 147 -3.14 -32.75 -37.09
N SER A 148 -3.25 -31.44 -37.35
CA SER A 148 -2.94 -30.87 -38.67
C SER A 148 -1.49 -31.12 -39.11
N LYS A 149 -0.54 -31.02 -38.15
CA LYS A 149 0.88 -31.33 -38.40
C LYS A 149 1.09 -32.82 -38.71
N GLU A 150 0.47 -33.72 -37.93
CA GLU A 150 0.56 -35.16 -38.20
C GLU A 150 -0.02 -35.53 -39.56
N MET A 151 -1.16 -34.88 -39.95
CA MET A 151 -1.76 -35.10 -41.28
C MET A 151 -0.92 -34.55 -42.45
N GLN A 152 -0.26 -33.41 -42.28
CA GLN A 152 0.67 -32.87 -43.29
C GLN A 152 1.83 -33.84 -43.55
N HIS A 153 2.34 -34.47 -42.53
CA HIS A 153 3.35 -35.50 -42.64
C HIS A 153 2.81 -36.80 -43.25
N ALA A 154 1.49 -37.04 -43.26
CA ALA A 154 0.89 -38.22 -43.88
C ALA A 154 1.06 -38.29 -45.42
N GLY A 155 1.24 -37.15 -46.06
CA GLY A 155 1.39 -37.03 -47.53
C GLY A 155 2.78 -37.36 -48.07
N ASP A 156 3.76 -37.71 -47.24
CA ASP A 156 5.11 -38.04 -47.68
C ASP A 156 5.12 -39.43 -48.38
N GLU A 157 5.43 -39.46 -49.69
CA GLU A 157 5.36 -40.62 -50.60
C GLU A 157 6.33 -41.77 -50.29
N GLY A 158 7.00 -41.82 -49.15
CA GLY A 158 7.99 -42.84 -48.81
C GLY A 158 7.67 -43.76 -47.62
N ARG A 159 6.47 -43.67 -47.04
CA ARG A 159 6.15 -44.35 -45.79
C ARG A 159 5.64 -45.78 -45.99
N THR A 160 6.05 -46.66 -45.06
CA THR A 160 5.54 -47.99 -44.95
C THR A 160 4.09 -48.03 -44.44
N ASP A 161 3.36 -49.12 -44.70
CA ASP A 161 1.98 -49.30 -44.25
C ASP A 161 1.87 -49.32 -42.73
N ASP A 162 2.90 -49.77 -42.01
CA ASP A 162 2.97 -49.74 -40.54
C ASP A 162 3.12 -48.31 -40.01
N GLU A 163 3.91 -47.46 -40.67
CA GLU A 163 4.05 -46.04 -40.32
C GLU A 163 2.75 -45.26 -40.55
N LYS A 164 2.03 -45.54 -41.63
CA LYS A 164 0.70 -44.97 -41.90
C LYS A 164 -0.30 -45.35 -40.83
N LYS A 165 -0.36 -46.65 -40.46
CA LYS A 165 -1.23 -47.13 -39.42
C LYS A 165 -0.91 -46.56 -38.04
N GLN A 166 0.36 -46.35 -37.70
CA GLN A 166 0.76 -45.67 -36.47
C GLN A 166 0.35 -44.22 -36.47
N LEU A 167 0.43 -43.55 -37.60
CA LEU A 167 0.00 -42.14 -37.74
C LEU A 167 -1.52 -42.02 -37.55
N ASP A 168 -2.31 -42.86 -38.24
CA ASP A 168 -3.76 -42.89 -38.11
C ASP A 168 -4.20 -43.13 -36.64
N ASN A 169 -3.54 -44.04 -35.95
CA ASN A 169 -3.80 -44.28 -34.53
C ASN A 169 -3.51 -43.05 -33.67
N ARG A 170 -2.40 -42.34 -33.94
CA ARG A 170 -2.08 -41.07 -33.22
C ARG A 170 -3.12 -39.99 -33.49
N VAL A 171 -3.52 -39.77 -34.74
CA VAL A 171 -4.56 -38.82 -35.11
C VAL A 171 -5.90 -39.15 -34.43
N GLN A 172 -6.28 -40.43 -34.39
CA GLN A 172 -7.48 -40.87 -33.67
C GLN A 172 -7.39 -40.60 -32.16
N GLN A 173 -6.25 -40.84 -31.50
CA GLN A 173 -6.04 -40.54 -30.09
C GLN A 173 -6.13 -39.03 -29.79
N LEU A 174 -5.49 -38.19 -30.60
CA LEU A 174 -5.57 -36.74 -30.49
C LEU A 174 -7.04 -36.24 -30.65
N ASN A 175 -7.78 -36.78 -31.63
CA ASN A 175 -9.20 -36.44 -31.84
C ASN A 175 -10.07 -36.82 -30.64
N LYS A 176 -9.85 -38.01 -30.05
CA LYS A 176 -10.53 -38.45 -28.81
C LYS A 176 -10.29 -37.46 -27.68
N MET A 177 -9.05 -36.94 -27.53
CA MET A 177 -8.72 -35.98 -26.50
C MET A 177 -9.46 -34.66 -26.72
N VAL A 178 -9.52 -34.14 -27.98
CA VAL A 178 -10.31 -32.95 -28.30
C VAL A 178 -11.77 -33.10 -27.86
N HIS A 179 -12.39 -34.26 -28.14
CA HIS A 179 -13.76 -34.54 -27.70
C HIS A 179 -13.88 -34.60 -26.16
N LYS A 180 -12.89 -35.19 -25.50
CA LYS A 180 -12.87 -35.32 -24.02
C LYS A 180 -12.75 -33.97 -23.33
N LEU A 181 -11.98 -33.03 -23.90
CA LEU A 181 -11.87 -31.63 -23.42
C LEU A 181 -13.20 -30.85 -23.46
N GLY A 182 -14.18 -31.30 -24.23
CA GLY A 182 -15.56 -30.78 -24.19
C GLY A 182 -16.38 -31.27 -23.01
N ARG A 183 -15.99 -32.36 -22.31
CA ARG A 183 -16.80 -32.99 -21.27
C ARG A 183 -16.55 -32.34 -19.90
N THR A 184 -17.63 -31.92 -19.23
CA THR A 184 -17.56 -31.24 -17.93
C THR A 184 -16.91 -32.11 -16.85
N SER A 185 -17.23 -33.43 -16.82
CA SER A 185 -16.64 -34.35 -15.82
C SER A 185 -15.12 -34.42 -15.94
N PHE A 186 -14.59 -34.60 -17.14
CA PHE A 186 -13.16 -34.64 -17.38
C PHE A 186 -12.45 -33.33 -17.00
N LYS A 187 -13.04 -32.18 -17.39
CA LYS A 187 -12.50 -30.87 -17.00
C LYS A 187 -12.46 -30.66 -15.49
N ASN A 188 -13.47 -31.14 -14.76
CA ASN A 188 -13.48 -31.05 -13.29
C ASN A 188 -12.33 -31.86 -12.70
N GLN A 189 -12.18 -33.11 -13.11
CA GLN A 189 -11.13 -34.02 -12.63
C GLN A 189 -9.73 -33.48 -12.97
N CYS A 190 -9.53 -32.97 -14.21
CA CYS A 190 -8.26 -32.31 -14.57
C CYS A 190 -7.97 -31.10 -13.68
N THR A 191 -8.99 -30.30 -13.35
CA THR A 191 -8.80 -29.11 -12.49
C THR A 191 -8.42 -29.51 -11.05
N GLU A 192 -8.93 -30.64 -10.54
CA GLU A 192 -8.53 -31.19 -9.25
C GLU A 192 -7.06 -31.63 -9.28
N GLN A 193 -6.62 -32.31 -10.34
CA GLN A 193 -5.21 -32.67 -10.52
C GLN A 193 -4.30 -31.44 -10.70
N CYS A 194 -4.80 -30.36 -11.27
CA CYS A 194 -4.04 -29.12 -11.41
C CYS A 194 -3.69 -28.49 -10.06
N VAL A 195 -4.48 -28.70 -8.99
CA VAL A 195 -4.17 -28.15 -7.67
C VAL A 195 -2.77 -28.57 -7.22
N GLU A 196 -2.41 -29.84 -7.41
CA GLU A 196 -1.10 -30.38 -6.99
C GLU A 196 0.09 -29.71 -7.72
N LEU A 197 -0.10 -29.33 -8.99
CA LEU A 197 0.98 -28.76 -9.80
C LEU A 197 1.09 -27.24 -9.64
N PHE A 198 -0.05 -26.53 -9.49
CA PHE A 198 -0.11 -25.06 -9.40
C PHE A 198 -0.01 -24.54 -7.96
N ILE A 199 0.09 -25.43 -6.97
CA ILE A 199 0.12 -25.04 -5.57
C ILE A 199 1.33 -24.16 -5.27
N LYS A 200 1.08 -23.08 -4.55
CA LYS A 200 2.09 -22.18 -3.99
C LYS A 200 1.97 -22.19 -2.47
N GLU A 201 3.08 -22.04 -1.79
CA GLU A 201 3.10 -21.88 -0.34
C GLU A 201 2.40 -20.57 0.05
N THR A 202 1.42 -20.66 0.96
CA THR A 202 0.61 -19.50 1.38
C THR A 202 1.47 -18.34 1.85
N LYS A 203 2.50 -18.62 2.67
CA LYS A 203 3.41 -17.60 3.21
C LYS A 203 4.30 -16.95 2.15
N GLU A 204 4.64 -17.67 1.10
CA GLU A 204 5.55 -17.21 0.06
C GLU A 204 4.82 -16.52 -1.10
N PHE A 205 3.53 -16.73 -1.24
CA PHE A 205 2.72 -16.20 -2.31
C PHE A 205 1.59 -15.29 -1.79
N TYR A 206 0.56 -15.85 -1.15
CA TYR A 206 -0.64 -15.10 -0.75
C TYR A 206 -0.38 -14.04 0.32
N ASP A 207 0.41 -14.37 1.34
CA ASP A 207 0.71 -13.43 2.42
C ASP A 207 1.58 -12.27 1.96
N LYS A 208 2.34 -12.45 0.86
CA LYS A 208 3.23 -11.44 0.26
C LYS A 208 2.55 -10.52 -0.75
N PHE A 209 1.27 -10.71 -1.03
CA PHE A 209 0.55 -9.80 -1.91
C PHE A 209 0.64 -8.35 -1.43
N ASP A 210 1.01 -7.47 -2.38
CA ASP A 210 1.15 -6.02 -2.19
C ASP A 210 2.16 -5.60 -1.09
N GLU A 211 3.10 -6.47 -0.73
CA GLU A 211 4.15 -6.13 0.27
C GLU A 211 5.27 -5.26 -0.31
N ASN A 212 5.47 -5.28 -1.63
CA ASN A 212 6.45 -4.38 -2.24
C ASN A 212 5.93 -2.95 -2.26
N ARG A 213 6.51 -2.14 -1.37
CA ARG A 213 6.07 -0.78 -1.10
C ARG A 213 6.44 0.23 -2.20
N ALA A 214 7.36 -0.13 -3.09
CA ALA A 214 7.81 0.73 -4.16
C ALA A 214 6.99 0.59 -5.44
N LEU A 215 6.17 -0.47 -5.57
CA LEU A 215 5.44 -0.74 -6.80
C LEU A 215 4.03 -0.17 -6.77
N LEU A 216 3.64 0.45 -7.89
CA LEU A 216 2.28 0.92 -8.16
C LEU A 216 1.77 0.26 -9.44
N GLY A 217 0.68 -0.49 -9.35
CA GLY A 217 0.01 -1.11 -10.49
C GLY A 217 -0.88 -0.14 -11.25
N PHE A 218 -0.81 -0.19 -12.58
CA PHE A 218 -1.68 0.48 -13.54
C PHE A 218 -2.31 -0.57 -14.45
N ASN A 219 -3.32 -0.18 -15.24
CA ASN A 219 -3.97 -1.12 -16.15
C ASN A 219 -3.05 -1.59 -17.29
N ASN A 220 -2.01 -0.82 -17.60
CA ASN A 220 -1.06 -1.09 -18.68
C ASN A 220 0.36 -1.41 -18.21
N GLY A 221 0.60 -1.58 -16.91
CA GLY A 221 1.92 -1.90 -16.37
C GLY A 221 2.08 -1.57 -14.89
N VAL A 222 3.33 -1.47 -14.46
CA VAL A 222 3.74 -1.21 -13.08
C VAL A 222 4.77 -0.09 -13.06
N TYR A 223 4.59 0.88 -12.19
CA TYR A 223 5.58 1.91 -11.94
C TYR A 223 6.42 1.52 -10.72
N ASP A 224 7.72 1.43 -10.88
CA ASP A 224 8.69 1.18 -9.83
C ASP A 224 9.27 2.51 -9.34
N LEU A 225 8.85 2.94 -8.14
CA LEU A 225 9.25 4.21 -7.53
C LEU A 225 10.75 4.24 -7.15
N ASP A 226 11.34 3.08 -6.83
CA ASP A 226 12.76 3.00 -6.49
C ASP A 226 13.63 3.03 -7.74
N ALA A 227 13.22 2.32 -8.80
CA ALA A 227 13.89 2.36 -10.10
C ALA A 227 13.60 3.65 -10.89
N ASN A 228 12.47 4.33 -10.60
CA ASN A 228 11.93 5.43 -11.40
C ASN A 228 11.64 5.01 -12.84
N GLU A 229 10.96 3.89 -12.98
CA GLU A 229 10.71 3.25 -14.26
C GLU A 229 9.29 2.72 -14.36
N PHE A 230 8.65 2.94 -15.50
CA PHE A 230 7.42 2.25 -15.85
C PHE A 230 7.74 1.04 -16.74
N ARG A 231 7.21 -0.11 -16.38
CA ARG A 231 7.47 -1.38 -17.06
C ARG A 231 6.26 -2.30 -17.04
N ASP A 232 6.33 -3.38 -17.81
CA ASP A 232 5.36 -4.47 -17.69
C ASP A 232 5.37 -5.07 -16.27
N GLY A 233 4.19 -5.40 -15.77
CA GLY A 233 4.06 -6.14 -14.52
C GLY A 233 4.49 -7.59 -14.69
N ARG A 234 5.02 -8.17 -13.62
CA ARG A 234 5.53 -9.53 -13.56
C ARG A 234 4.80 -10.33 -12.49
N PRO A 235 4.61 -11.66 -12.67
CA PRO A 235 4.03 -12.49 -11.63
C PRO A 235 4.72 -12.36 -10.26
N GLU A 236 6.04 -12.16 -10.26
CA GLU A 236 6.89 -12.01 -9.07
C GLU A 236 6.69 -10.67 -8.34
N ASP A 237 6.07 -9.69 -8.98
CA ASP A 237 5.71 -8.41 -8.35
C ASP A 237 4.66 -8.60 -7.25
N LEU A 238 3.88 -9.69 -7.31
CA LEU A 238 2.83 -10.06 -6.36
C LEU A 238 1.83 -8.94 -6.10
N LEU A 239 1.54 -8.12 -7.11
CA LEU A 239 0.56 -7.05 -7.03
C LEU A 239 -0.86 -7.57 -7.27
N THR A 240 -1.80 -7.08 -6.45
CA THR A 240 -3.24 -7.31 -6.64
C THR A 240 -4.00 -6.01 -6.91
N LEU A 241 -3.41 -4.87 -6.56
CA LEU A 241 -4.03 -3.55 -6.68
C LEU A 241 -3.60 -2.82 -7.96
N SER A 242 -4.50 -1.96 -8.45
CA SER A 242 -4.27 -1.05 -9.57
C SER A 242 -4.86 0.33 -9.27
N THR A 243 -4.32 1.36 -9.91
CA THR A 243 -4.93 2.68 -9.93
C THR A 243 -6.27 2.69 -10.70
N GLY A 244 -6.55 1.64 -11.49
CA GLY A 244 -7.78 1.51 -12.27
C GLY A 244 -7.72 2.17 -13.65
N TYR A 245 -6.62 2.84 -13.99
CA TYR A 245 -6.39 3.47 -15.29
C TYR A 245 -5.01 3.15 -15.84
N ALA A 246 -4.79 3.50 -17.11
CA ALA A 246 -3.49 3.35 -17.76
C ALA A 246 -2.53 4.47 -17.35
N TYR A 247 -1.28 4.14 -17.02
CA TYR A 247 -0.22 5.11 -16.90
C TYR A 247 0.06 5.78 -18.24
N THR A 248 0.33 7.06 -18.21
CA THR A 248 0.83 7.85 -19.35
C THR A 248 2.00 8.70 -18.86
N ASP A 249 2.95 8.97 -19.74
CA ASP A 249 4.02 9.96 -19.55
C ASP A 249 3.70 11.28 -20.30
N GLN A 250 2.57 11.33 -21.01
CA GLN A 250 2.14 12.50 -21.75
C GLN A 250 1.53 13.53 -20.83
N VAL A 251 2.07 14.74 -20.86
CA VAL A 251 1.57 15.89 -20.09
C VAL A 251 0.50 16.60 -20.90
N ASP A 252 -0.70 16.71 -20.32
CA ASP A 252 -1.73 17.62 -20.81
C ASP A 252 -1.63 18.93 -20.02
N GLU A 253 -1.07 19.95 -20.65
CA GLU A 253 -0.83 21.25 -20.00
C GLU A 253 -2.14 21.95 -19.59
N HIS A 254 -3.25 21.74 -20.33
CA HIS A 254 -4.53 22.34 -19.98
C HIS A 254 -5.10 21.72 -18.69
N VAL A 255 -5.14 20.41 -18.61
CA VAL A 255 -5.62 19.67 -17.42
C VAL A 255 -4.71 19.95 -16.23
N ARG A 256 -3.40 19.99 -16.45
CA ARG A 256 -2.41 20.32 -15.42
C ARG A 256 -2.61 21.74 -14.86
N ASP A 257 -2.84 22.72 -15.73
CA ASP A 257 -3.12 24.10 -15.33
C ASP A 257 -4.42 24.21 -14.53
N GLU A 258 -5.48 23.46 -14.90
CA GLU A 258 -6.72 23.41 -14.12
C GLU A 258 -6.49 22.81 -12.73
N LEU A 259 -5.73 21.73 -12.62
CA LEU A 259 -5.35 21.14 -11.34
C LEU A 259 -4.56 22.14 -10.46
N LEU A 260 -3.57 22.81 -11.02
CA LEU A 260 -2.79 23.81 -10.28
C LEU A 260 -3.66 25.01 -9.87
N LYS A 261 -4.57 25.47 -10.70
CA LYS A 261 -5.56 26.51 -10.36
C LYS A 261 -6.47 26.04 -9.22
N PHE A 262 -6.90 24.78 -9.24
CA PHE A 262 -7.69 24.21 -8.15
C PHE A 262 -6.92 24.23 -6.83
N TYR A 263 -5.68 23.71 -6.78
CA TYR A 263 -4.86 23.76 -5.55
C TYR A 263 -4.56 25.19 -5.09
N ASN A 264 -4.33 26.13 -6.01
CA ASN A 264 -4.21 27.55 -5.70
C ASN A 264 -5.51 28.15 -5.13
N SER A 265 -6.68 27.63 -5.50
CA SER A 265 -7.95 28.06 -4.94
C SER A 265 -8.25 27.47 -3.55
N LEU A 266 -7.65 26.34 -3.20
CA LEU A 266 -7.78 25.72 -1.88
C LEU A 266 -6.92 26.42 -0.83
N PHE A 267 -5.69 26.81 -1.19
CA PHE A 267 -4.68 27.32 -0.26
C PHE A 267 -4.18 28.71 -0.71
N ASN A 268 -3.83 29.56 0.25
CA ASN A 268 -3.40 30.93 -0.03
C ASN A 268 -1.86 31.07 -0.17
N SER A 269 -1.11 30.00 0.09
CA SER A 269 0.36 30.02 0.09
C SER A 269 0.93 28.96 -0.85
N PRO A 270 1.86 29.32 -1.76
CA PRO A 270 2.56 28.35 -2.59
C PRO A 270 3.30 27.27 -1.78
N GLU A 271 3.85 27.63 -0.61
CA GLU A 271 4.53 26.67 0.27
C GLU A 271 3.57 25.62 0.83
N VAL A 272 2.34 26.03 1.18
CA VAL A 272 1.30 25.11 1.66
C VAL A 272 0.81 24.21 0.53
N ILE A 273 0.69 24.72 -0.70
CA ILE A 273 0.34 23.92 -1.88
C ILE A 273 1.44 22.88 -2.14
N GLN A 274 2.70 23.32 -2.16
CA GLN A 274 3.83 22.41 -2.33
C GLN A 274 3.83 21.34 -1.24
N TYR A 275 3.61 21.72 0.02
CA TYR A 275 3.54 20.78 1.13
C TYR A 275 2.39 19.78 0.97
N ALA A 276 1.18 20.23 0.64
CA ALA A 276 0.02 19.37 0.43
C ALA A 276 0.27 18.33 -0.67
N LEU A 277 0.85 18.75 -1.81
CA LEU A 277 1.22 17.86 -2.91
C LEU A 277 2.37 16.90 -2.50
N THR A 278 3.35 17.37 -1.73
CA THR A 278 4.45 16.54 -1.21
C THR A 278 3.93 15.47 -0.24
N VAL A 279 2.97 15.81 0.62
CA VAL A 279 2.31 14.86 1.52
C VAL A 279 1.57 13.79 0.73
N MET A 280 0.84 14.15 -0.33
CA MET A 280 0.19 13.17 -1.20
C MET A 280 1.22 12.29 -1.92
N ALA A 281 2.29 12.88 -2.45
CA ALA A 281 3.38 12.16 -3.08
C ALA A 281 4.10 11.19 -2.12
N TYR A 282 4.25 11.56 -0.84
CA TYR A 282 4.76 10.67 0.21
C TYR A 282 3.94 9.40 0.36
N HIS A 283 2.63 9.47 0.10
CA HIS A 283 1.76 8.30 0.19
C HIS A 283 1.87 7.34 -1.01
N LEU A 284 2.50 7.72 -2.11
CA LEU A 284 2.73 6.81 -3.24
C LEU A 284 3.57 5.60 -2.81
N HIS A 285 4.62 5.84 -2.05
CA HIS A 285 5.46 4.78 -1.50
C HIS A 285 4.97 4.36 -0.11
N GLY A 286 4.78 3.09 0.12
CA GLY A 286 4.32 2.56 1.42
C GLY A 286 5.34 2.65 2.56
N ARG A 287 6.40 3.41 2.42
CA ARG A 287 7.44 3.68 3.42
C ARG A 287 6.92 4.61 4.52
N LYS A 288 7.21 4.31 5.79
CA LYS A 288 6.68 5.02 6.96
C LYS A 288 7.82 5.65 7.79
N TRP A 289 8.59 6.58 7.19
CA TRP A 289 9.69 7.22 7.91
C TRP A 289 9.30 8.51 8.62
N ALA A 290 8.25 9.24 8.16
CA ALA A 290 7.86 10.51 8.76
C ALA A 290 7.07 10.35 10.07
N GLU A 291 6.47 9.19 10.35
CA GLU A 291 5.61 8.92 11.51
C GLU A 291 4.50 9.95 11.73
N GLN A 292 4.07 10.68 10.70
CA GLN A 292 3.09 11.75 10.78
C GLN A 292 1.69 11.30 10.41
N PHE A 293 0.69 12.06 10.89
CA PHE A 293 -0.67 12.02 10.39
C PHE A 293 -1.18 13.45 10.19
N TRP A 294 -2.11 13.60 9.28
CA TRP A 294 -2.60 14.91 8.85
C TRP A 294 -4.07 15.06 9.18
N VAL A 295 -4.43 16.21 9.79
CA VAL A 295 -5.81 16.62 9.97
C VAL A 295 -6.12 17.69 8.92
N ARG A 296 -7.02 17.36 8.00
CA ARG A 296 -7.50 18.25 6.94
C ARG A 296 -8.73 18.95 7.45
N THR A 297 -8.63 20.24 7.80
CA THR A 297 -9.70 20.98 8.46
C THR A 297 -10.13 22.23 7.72
N GLY A 298 -11.37 22.66 7.97
CA GLY A 298 -11.94 23.90 7.43
C GLY A 298 -13.44 23.95 7.66
N SER A 299 -14.04 25.13 7.58
CA SER A 299 -15.39 25.49 8.02
C SER A 299 -16.56 24.97 7.16
N GLY A 300 -16.34 23.96 6.29
CA GLY A 300 -17.36 23.52 5.32
C GLY A 300 -17.39 24.37 4.05
N GLY A 301 -17.77 23.77 2.92
CA GLY A 301 -17.79 24.43 1.61
C GLY A 301 -16.42 24.91 1.11
N ASN A 302 -15.35 24.27 1.54
CA ASN A 302 -13.95 24.70 1.33
C ASN A 302 -13.16 23.80 0.36
N GLY A 303 -13.84 22.96 -0.40
CA GLY A 303 -13.23 22.13 -1.44
C GLY A 303 -12.58 20.84 -0.93
N LYS A 304 -12.51 20.55 0.39
CA LYS A 304 -11.95 19.29 0.95
C LYS A 304 -12.52 18.04 0.31
N GLY A 305 -13.86 17.99 0.12
CA GLY A 305 -14.54 16.83 -0.47
C GLY A 305 -14.20 16.64 -1.94
N VAL A 306 -13.98 17.72 -2.69
CA VAL A 306 -13.54 17.65 -4.10
C VAL A 306 -12.10 17.17 -4.18
N ASP A 307 -11.21 17.69 -3.31
CA ASP A 307 -9.83 17.24 -3.20
C ASP A 307 -9.74 15.75 -2.81
N ALA A 308 -10.54 15.30 -1.82
CA ALA A 308 -10.57 13.90 -1.44
C ALA A 308 -11.05 12.97 -2.58
N ALA A 309 -12.07 13.38 -3.34
CA ALA A 309 -12.58 12.62 -4.49
C ALA A 309 -11.52 12.55 -5.61
N LEU A 310 -10.82 13.64 -5.89
CA LEU A 310 -9.74 13.66 -6.88
C LEU A 310 -8.57 12.76 -6.44
N VAL A 311 -8.21 12.78 -5.15
CA VAL A 311 -7.18 11.86 -4.60
C VAL A 311 -7.64 10.41 -4.69
N GLU A 312 -8.92 10.11 -4.40
CA GLU A 312 -9.50 8.77 -4.56
C GLU A 312 -9.38 8.28 -6.01
N SER A 313 -9.79 9.10 -6.99
CA SER A 313 -9.66 8.77 -8.42
C SER A 313 -8.20 8.57 -8.84
N THR A 314 -7.27 9.36 -8.27
CA THR A 314 -5.83 9.28 -8.59
C THR A 314 -5.17 8.02 -8.02
N PHE A 315 -5.49 7.65 -6.78
CA PHE A 315 -4.90 6.47 -6.13
C PHE A 315 -5.65 5.18 -6.46
N GLY A 316 -6.89 5.25 -6.93
CA GLY A 316 -7.72 4.09 -7.27
C GLY A 316 -7.81 3.10 -6.11
N GLU A 317 -7.50 1.82 -6.37
CA GLU A 317 -7.57 0.78 -5.35
C GLU A 317 -6.55 0.96 -4.20
N TYR A 318 -5.56 1.84 -4.33
CA TYR A 318 -4.63 2.21 -3.24
C TYR A 318 -5.21 3.19 -2.23
N PHE A 319 -6.33 3.82 -2.57
CA PHE A 319 -7.10 4.68 -1.66
C PHE A 319 -8.06 3.86 -0.80
N TYR A 320 -8.32 4.33 0.42
CA TYR A 320 -9.37 3.78 1.27
C TYR A 320 -9.94 4.88 2.19
N SER A 321 -11.27 4.94 2.26
CA SER A 321 -11.98 5.82 3.20
C SER A 321 -12.63 4.99 4.31
N PRO A 322 -11.91 4.73 5.41
CA PRO A 322 -12.49 4.03 6.56
C PRO A 322 -13.40 4.96 7.36
N ASP A 323 -14.31 4.35 8.11
CA ASP A 323 -15.07 5.06 9.13
C ASP A 323 -14.13 5.60 10.21
N ILE A 324 -14.40 6.83 10.70
CA ILE A 324 -13.56 7.49 11.72
C ILE A 324 -13.51 6.71 13.03
N THR A 325 -14.48 5.83 13.29
CA THR A 325 -14.55 5.02 14.52
C THR A 325 -13.31 4.17 14.76
N ILE A 326 -12.55 3.80 13.71
CA ILE A 326 -11.26 3.12 13.91
C ILE A 326 -10.24 3.97 14.66
N PHE A 327 -10.39 5.30 14.66
CA PHE A 327 -9.53 6.24 15.36
C PHE A 327 -10.16 6.83 16.61
N THR A 328 -11.48 6.72 16.83
CA THR A 328 -12.20 7.30 17.98
C THR A 328 -12.57 6.28 19.05
N GLN A 329 -12.66 4.99 18.73
CA GLN A 329 -12.97 3.94 19.70
C GLN A 329 -11.83 3.70 20.72
N LYS A 330 -12.18 3.63 22.02
CA LYS A 330 -11.22 3.53 23.15
C LYS A 330 -10.35 2.27 23.17
N LYS A 331 -10.78 1.15 22.61
CA LYS A 331 -9.99 -0.10 22.48
C LYS A 331 -10.45 -0.89 21.29
N MET A 332 -9.51 -1.16 20.40
CA MET A 332 -9.65 -2.28 19.47
C MET A 332 -9.33 -3.57 20.24
N ASP A 333 -10.35 -4.35 20.49
CA ASP A 333 -10.18 -5.69 21.04
C ASP A 333 -9.60 -6.59 19.95
N ALA A 334 -8.39 -7.11 20.16
CA ALA A 334 -7.70 -7.98 19.18
C ALA A 334 -8.51 -9.25 18.85
N SER A 335 -9.48 -9.62 19.70
CA SER A 335 -10.38 -10.75 19.50
C SER A 335 -11.56 -10.44 18.58
N LYS A 336 -11.89 -9.15 18.39
CA LYS A 336 -13.00 -8.73 17.52
C LYS A 336 -12.57 -8.66 16.07
N CYS A 337 -13.52 -8.95 15.18
CA CYS A 337 -13.34 -8.80 13.75
C CYS A 337 -13.16 -7.30 13.41
N CYS A 338 -12.00 -6.94 12.87
CA CYS A 338 -11.68 -5.59 12.42
C CYS A 338 -11.46 -5.62 10.91
N SER A 339 -12.52 -5.89 10.16
CA SER A 339 -12.48 -6.01 8.70
C SER A 339 -11.99 -4.72 8.02
N GLU A 340 -12.27 -3.56 8.58
CA GLU A 340 -11.80 -2.28 8.04
C GLU A 340 -10.28 -2.13 8.10
N ILE A 341 -9.66 -2.54 9.22
CA ILE A 341 -8.20 -2.52 9.35
C ILE A 341 -7.57 -3.54 8.41
N ALA A 342 -8.18 -4.72 8.27
CA ALA A 342 -7.68 -5.73 7.34
C ALA A 342 -7.69 -5.25 5.89
N ARG A 343 -8.76 -4.54 5.47
CA ARG A 343 -8.86 -3.89 4.16
C ARG A 343 -7.81 -2.82 3.94
N ALA A 344 -7.36 -2.16 5.01
CA ALA A 344 -6.34 -1.12 4.92
C ALA A 344 -4.91 -1.69 4.68
N LYS A 345 -4.68 -3.00 4.88
CA LYS A 345 -3.35 -3.64 4.74
C LYS A 345 -2.60 -3.18 3.47
N PRO A 346 -3.16 -3.32 2.26
CA PRO A 346 -2.43 -3.03 1.02
C PRO A 346 -2.52 -1.56 0.58
N LYS A 347 -3.22 -0.72 1.34
CA LYS A 347 -3.50 0.66 0.92
C LYS A 347 -2.31 1.58 1.11
N ARG A 348 -2.31 2.72 0.40
CA ARG A 348 -1.27 3.75 0.46
C ARG A 348 -1.74 5.00 1.19
N ILE A 349 -3.01 5.36 1.04
CA ILE A 349 -3.59 6.56 1.64
C ILE A 349 -4.95 6.24 2.26
N LEU A 350 -5.14 6.69 3.48
CA LEU A 350 -6.44 6.71 4.15
C LEU A 350 -6.90 8.16 4.28
N ILE A 351 -8.15 8.44 3.89
CA ILE A 351 -8.85 9.68 4.23
C ILE A 351 -10.14 9.27 4.94
N THR A 352 -10.26 9.58 6.24
CA THR A 352 -11.41 9.16 7.03
C THR A 352 -12.65 9.98 6.74
N THR A 353 -13.83 9.45 7.11
CA THR A 353 -15.05 10.25 7.29
C THR A 353 -14.87 11.29 8.40
N GLU A 354 -15.77 12.27 8.47
CA GLU A 354 -15.75 13.28 9.53
C GLU A 354 -16.13 12.66 10.88
N PRO A 355 -15.45 13.03 11.99
CA PRO A 355 -15.87 12.64 13.34
C PRO A 355 -17.16 13.37 13.73
N GLU A 356 -17.96 12.75 14.58
CA GLU A 356 -19.07 13.42 15.26
C GLU A 356 -18.54 14.39 16.33
N SER A 357 -19.40 15.30 16.79
CA SER A 357 -19.02 16.38 17.72
C SER A 357 -18.40 15.88 19.02
N ASP A 358 -18.81 14.71 19.49
CA ASP A 358 -18.37 14.12 20.77
C ASP A 358 -17.21 13.14 20.62
N ASP A 359 -16.79 12.88 19.39
CA ASP A 359 -15.72 11.95 19.10
C ASP A 359 -14.35 12.51 19.46
N LYS A 360 -13.54 11.69 20.20
CA LYS A 360 -12.16 12.03 20.55
C LYS A 360 -11.19 11.09 19.88
N LEU A 361 -10.20 11.63 19.18
CA LEU A 361 -9.14 10.82 18.58
C LEU A 361 -8.35 10.07 19.65
N GLN A 362 -8.31 8.75 19.50
CA GLN A 362 -7.53 7.88 20.38
C GLN A 362 -6.04 7.95 20.02
N VAL A 363 -5.29 8.74 20.77
CA VAL A 363 -3.86 8.99 20.54
C VAL A 363 -3.05 7.69 20.47
N GLY A 364 -3.37 6.71 21.31
CA GLY A 364 -2.72 5.39 21.28
C GLY A 364 -2.89 4.65 19.97
N THR A 365 -4.11 4.65 19.41
CA THR A 365 -4.42 4.03 18.11
C THR A 365 -3.71 4.76 16.98
N THR A 366 -3.81 6.09 16.95
CA THR A 366 -3.16 6.91 15.93
C THR A 366 -1.64 6.70 15.91
N LYS A 367 -1.00 6.66 17.09
CA LYS A 367 0.44 6.36 17.20
C LYS A 367 0.81 4.98 16.66
N LYS A 368 -0.01 3.97 16.95
CA LYS A 368 0.21 2.60 16.45
C LYS A 368 0.13 2.54 14.92
N PHE A 369 -0.82 3.25 14.30
CA PHE A 369 -0.97 3.30 12.85
C PHE A 369 0.14 4.10 12.14
N THR A 370 0.72 5.10 12.81
CA THR A 370 1.74 5.96 12.23
C THR A 370 3.17 5.54 12.56
N GLY A 371 3.38 4.80 13.65
CA GLY A 371 4.71 4.45 14.17
C GLY A 371 5.41 3.26 13.46
N GLY A 372 4.78 2.63 12.47
CA GLY A 372 5.36 1.47 11.78
C GLY A 372 5.33 0.17 12.58
N ASP A 373 4.62 0.13 13.70
CA ASP A 373 4.40 -1.07 14.49
C ASP A 373 3.53 -2.09 13.73
N LYS A 374 3.69 -3.37 14.06
CA LYS A 374 2.81 -4.40 13.54
C LYS A 374 1.41 -4.28 14.12
N ILE A 375 0.42 -4.39 13.26
CA ILE A 375 -1.01 -4.34 13.59
C ILE A 375 -1.60 -5.72 13.37
N GLN A 376 -2.39 -6.17 14.33
CA GLN A 376 -3.22 -7.37 14.18
C GLN A 376 -4.62 -6.96 13.70
N ALA A 377 -5.08 -7.63 12.67
CA ALA A 377 -6.43 -7.48 12.14
C ALA A 377 -7.01 -8.84 11.76
N ARG A 378 -8.32 -8.91 11.71
CA ARG A 378 -9.03 -10.12 11.32
C ARG A 378 -10.23 -9.77 10.46
N GLU A 379 -10.29 -10.33 9.27
CA GLU A 379 -11.50 -10.31 8.48
C GLU A 379 -12.54 -11.32 9.01
N LEU A 380 -13.80 -11.07 8.69
CA LEU A 380 -14.88 -12.00 9.05
C LEU A 380 -14.59 -13.37 8.41
N TYR A 381 -14.63 -14.41 9.21
CA TYR A 381 -14.38 -15.81 8.82
C TYR A 381 -12.95 -16.12 8.33
N LYS A 382 -12.00 -15.18 8.40
CA LYS A 382 -10.58 -15.43 8.10
C LYS A 382 -9.75 -15.55 9.39
N GLU A 383 -8.53 -16.03 9.25
CA GLU A 383 -7.55 -16.03 10.35
C GLU A 383 -7.05 -14.62 10.66
N ALA A 384 -6.54 -14.44 11.88
CA ALA A 384 -5.91 -13.17 12.24
C ALA A 384 -4.63 -13.00 11.44
N MET A 385 -4.46 -11.83 10.83
CA MET A 385 -3.25 -11.43 10.12
C MET A 385 -2.47 -10.37 10.90
N GLU A 386 -1.17 -10.38 10.76
CA GLU A 386 -0.30 -9.36 11.31
C GLU A 386 0.45 -8.67 10.17
N PHE A 387 0.39 -7.35 10.11
CA PHE A 387 1.05 -6.58 9.05
C PHE A 387 1.56 -5.23 9.56
N ARG A 388 2.51 -4.65 8.83
CA ARG A 388 2.96 -3.26 9.05
C ARG A 388 2.20 -2.33 8.11
N PRO A 389 1.59 -1.24 8.62
CA PRO A 389 0.89 -0.27 7.79
C PRO A 389 1.77 0.27 6.66
N GLN A 390 1.19 0.37 5.48
CA GLN A 390 1.80 1.02 4.31
C GLN A 390 1.13 2.35 3.97
N PHE A 391 0.02 2.66 4.64
CA PHE A 391 -0.83 3.81 4.38
C PHE A 391 -0.47 5.03 5.22
N GLY A 392 -0.62 6.22 4.67
CA GLY A 392 -0.68 7.47 5.41
C GLY A 392 -2.08 7.74 5.94
N VAL A 393 -2.16 8.36 7.13
CA VAL A 393 -3.43 8.66 7.80
C VAL A 393 -3.76 10.13 7.62
N ASN A 394 -4.88 10.42 6.95
CA ASN A 394 -5.46 11.74 6.83
C ASN A 394 -6.85 11.73 7.46
N ILE A 395 -7.09 12.61 8.41
CA ILE A 395 -8.37 12.75 9.10
C ILE A 395 -9.05 14.01 8.55
N GLN A 396 -10.20 13.83 7.90
CA GLN A 396 -10.98 14.95 7.39
C GLN A 396 -11.98 15.40 8.44
N SER A 397 -12.03 16.72 8.72
CA SER A 397 -12.93 17.26 9.73
C SER A 397 -13.30 18.72 9.41
N ASN A 398 -14.51 19.14 9.81
CA ASN A 398 -14.93 20.55 9.74
C ASN A 398 -14.35 21.42 10.86
N GLY A 399 -13.96 20.81 11.97
CA GLY A 399 -13.15 21.37 13.04
C GLY A 399 -11.96 20.48 13.29
N VAL A 400 -11.08 20.83 14.19
CA VAL A 400 -10.03 19.90 14.58
C VAL A 400 -10.54 19.04 15.74
N PRO A 401 -10.57 17.68 15.60
CA PRO A 401 -11.20 16.81 16.57
C PRO A 401 -10.43 16.80 17.90
N GLU A 402 -11.14 16.71 19.02
CA GLU A 402 -10.52 16.59 20.33
C GLU A 402 -9.61 15.36 20.43
N LEU A 403 -8.56 15.49 21.23
CA LEU A 403 -7.62 14.40 21.52
C LEU A 403 -7.99 13.70 22.85
N SER A 404 -7.95 12.35 22.87
CA SER A 404 -8.20 11.57 24.09
C SER A 404 -7.10 11.73 25.15
N ALA A 405 -5.93 12.18 24.75
CA ALA A 405 -4.80 12.50 25.61
C ALA A 405 -3.86 13.48 24.89
N PHE A 406 -3.14 14.29 25.64
CA PHE A 406 -2.12 15.20 25.16
C PHE A 406 -0.76 14.74 25.64
N ASP A 407 0.14 14.39 24.73
CA ASP A 407 1.52 14.00 25.05
C ASP A 407 2.50 14.36 23.92
N GLY A 408 3.80 14.35 24.23
CA GLY A 408 4.85 14.67 23.27
C GLY A 408 4.85 13.77 22.02
N GLY A 409 4.27 12.59 22.10
CA GLY A 409 4.19 11.67 20.97
C GLY A 409 3.15 12.09 19.93
N VAL A 410 2.01 12.69 20.33
CA VAL A 410 1.03 13.25 19.40
C VAL A 410 1.51 14.56 18.83
N VAL A 411 2.15 15.41 19.64
CA VAL A 411 2.69 16.72 19.24
C VAL A 411 3.66 16.58 18.04
N ARG A 412 4.59 15.64 18.11
CA ARG A 412 5.57 15.44 17.04
C ARG A 412 4.96 14.86 15.76
N ARG A 413 3.84 14.12 15.85
CA ARG A 413 3.23 13.39 14.72
C ARG A 413 2.13 14.15 14.00
N MET A 414 1.40 14.98 14.70
CA MET A 414 0.24 15.68 14.17
C MET A 414 0.66 16.86 13.28
N ARG A 415 -0.01 16.99 12.15
CA ARG A 415 0.06 18.17 11.28
C ARG A 415 -1.36 18.56 10.90
N VAL A 416 -1.69 19.82 11.05
CA VAL A 416 -3.02 20.34 10.72
C VAL A 416 -2.93 21.16 9.44
N LEU A 417 -3.54 20.64 8.38
CA LEU A 417 -3.65 21.31 7.08
C LEU A 417 -5.00 22.03 7.01
N SER A 418 -4.97 23.34 7.10
CA SER A 418 -6.16 24.18 7.03
C SER A 418 -6.52 24.50 5.59
N TYR A 419 -7.83 24.41 5.28
CA TYR A 419 -8.44 24.84 4.02
C TYR A 419 -9.13 26.19 4.29
N PRO A 420 -8.44 27.31 4.11
CA PRO A 420 -8.90 28.62 4.59
C PRO A 420 -9.99 29.23 3.71
N ASN A 421 -10.09 28.81 2.44
CA ASN A 421 -11.00 29.41 1.47
C ASN A 421 -12.37 28.72 1.50
N LYS A 422 -13.42 29.51 1.23
CA LYS A 422 -14.80 29.05 1.13
C LYS A 422 -15.32 29.26 -0.30
N PHE A 423 -15.93 28.27 -0.89
CA PHE A 423 -16.52 28.37 -2.22
C PHE A 423 -17.99 28.76 -2.11
N VAL A 424 -18.33 29.88 -2.70
CA VAL A 424 -19.66 30.47 -2.64
C VAL A 424 -20.12 30.96 -4.04
N GLU A 425 -21.42 31.06 -4.24
CA GLU A 425 -21.97 31.48 -5.52
C GLU A 425 -21.61 32.93 -5.89
N TYR A 426 -21.51 33.81 -4.88
CA TYR A 426 -21.17 35.25 -5.05
C TYR A 426 -20.09 35.63 -4.04
N PRO A 427 -18.79 35.52 -4.39
CA PRO A 427 -17.69 35.89 -3.50
C PRO A 427 -17.72 37.38 -3.13
N LYS A 428 -17.60 37.69 -1.83
CA LYS A 428 -17.60 39.03 -1.28
C LYS A 428 -16.37 39.34 -0.41
N PHE A 429 -15.74 38.29 0.13
CA PHE A 429 -14.62 38.38 1.05
C PHE A 429 -13.34 37.80 0.44
N GLU A 430 -12.20 38.22 0.95
CA GLU A 430 -10.88 37.81 0.45
C GLU A 430 -10.66 36.29 0.47
N ASN A 431 -11.24 35.61 1.47
CA ASN A 431 -11.17 34.16 1.61
C ASN A 431 -12.31 33.40 0.89
N GLU A 432 -13.12 34.09 0.09
CA GLU A 432 -14.15 33.47 -0.73
C GLU A 432 -13.68 33.27 -2.16
N ARG A 433 -14.11 32.16 -2.74
CA ARG A 433 -13.82 31.77 -4.13
C ARG A 433 -15.12 31.46 -4.85
N GLN A 434 -15.12 31.63 -6.16
CA GLN A 434 -16.26 31.28 -7.00
C GLN A 434 -16.54 29.79 -6.93
N LEU A 435 -17.76 29.41 -6.58
CA LEU A 435 -18.22 28.04 -6.60
C LEU A 435 -18.37 27.56 -8.05
N ASP A 436 -17.70 26.47 -8.38
CA ASP A 436 -17.92 25.72 -9.61
C ASP A 436 -18.62 24.41 -9.30
N THR A 437 -19.90 24.33 -9.56
CA THR A 437 -20.73 23.16 -9.26
C THR A 437 -20.40 21.95 -10.14
N ARG A 438 -19.73 22.15 -11.29
CA ARG A 438 -19.35 21.08 -12.23
C ARG A 438 -17.93 20.56 -12.00
N LEU A 439 -17.18 21.16 -11.07
CA LEU A 439 -15.77 20.82 -10.85
C LEU A 439 -15.60 19.35 -10.47
N LYS A 440 -16.46 18.85 -9.58
CA LYS A 440 -16.42 17.43 -9.16
C LYS A 440 -16.68 16.49 -10.33
N GLU A 441 -17.68 16.77 -11.16
CA GLU A 441 -18.00 15.99 -12.35
C GLU A 441 -16.84 16.01 -13.37
N ARG A 442 -16.17 17.15 -13.55
CA ARG A 442 -14.98 17.22 -14.42
C ARG A 442 -13.84 16.37 -13.88
N PHE A 443 -13.60 16.39 -12.58
CA PHE A 443 -12.53 15.61 -11.94
C PHE A 443 -12.80 14.11 -11.88
N ASP A 444 -14.01 13.67 -12.19
CA ASP A 444 -14.32 12.24 -12.41
C ASP A 444 -13.72 11.73 -13.74
N ASN A 445 -13.29 12.62 -14.66
CA ASN A 445 -12.61 12.20 -15.87
C ASN A 445 -11.20 11.69 -15.53
N VAL A 446 -10.87 10.52 -16.08
CA VAL A 446 -9.61 9.80 -15.84
C VAL A 446 -8.36 10.64 -16.16
N GLU A 447 -8.46 11.59 -17.10
CA GLU A 447 -7.36 12.48 -17.47
C GLU A 447 -6.85 13.30 -16.29
N TYR A 448 -7.74 13.77 -15.40
CA TYR A 448 -7.33 14.51 -14.19
C TYR A 448 -6.58 13.60 -13.20
N ALA A 449 -7.02 12.37 -13.04
CA ALA A 449 -6.34 11.38 -12.20
C ALA A 449 -4.93 11.06 -12.75
N GLN A 450 -4.81 10.88 -14.06
CA GLN A 450 -3.52 10.65 -14.75
C GLN A 450 -2.58 11.85 -14.58
N GLN A 451 -3.06 13.07 -14.83
CA GLN A 451 -2.22 14.26 -14.72
C GLN A 451 -1.85 14.58 -13.27
N LEU A 452 -2.75 14.37 -12.30
CA LEU A 452 -2.37 14.49 -10.90
C LEU A 452 -1.33 13.43 -10.49
N MET A 453 -1.47 12.19 -10.97
CA MET A 453 -0.45 11.16 -10.72
C MET A 453 0.93 11.57 -11.26
N LEU A 454 1.01 12.16 -12.46
CA LEU A 454 2.28 12.68 -12.98
C LEU A 454 2.86 13.81 -12.11
N ILE A 455 2.02 14.71 -11.62
CA ILE A 455 2.44 15.75 -10.67
C ILE A 455 2.99 15.09 -9.40
N LEU A 456 2.28 14.12 -8.83
CA LEU A 456 2.69 13.46 -7.59
C LEU A 456 3.97 12.63 -7.77
N LEU A 457 4.16 11.94 -8.89
CA LEU A 457 5.39 11.23 -9.21
C LEU A 457 6.59 12.21 -9.30
N ASN A 458 6.42 13.36 -9.95
CA ASN A 458 7.45 14.39 -9.99
C ASN A 458 7.78 14.92 -8.59
N TYR A 459 6.75 15.19 -7.75
CA TYR A 459 6.95 15.61 -6.35
C TYR A 459 7.62 14.52 -5.52
N TYR A 460 7.28 13.25 -5.74
CA TYR A 460 7.93 12.13 -5.07
C TYR A 460 9.43 12.11 -5.36
N HIS A 461 9.82 12.19 -6.62
CA HIS A 461 11.22 12.15 -7.02
C HIS A 461 12.00 13.39 -6.58
N THR A 462 11.35 14.55 -6.55
CA THR A 462 11.99 15.82 -6.20
C THR A 462 12.12 16.01 -4.68
N TYR A 463 11.08 15.69 -3.91
CA TYR A 463 10.99 16.10 -2.51
C TYR A 463 10.91 14.93 -1.50
N VAL A 464 10.63 13.71 -1.94
CA VAL A 464 10.34 12.58 -1.04
C VAL A 464 11.36 11.46 -1.10
N ARG A 465 11.78 11.07 -2.29
CA ARG A 465 12.56 9.85 -2.53
C ARG A 465 13.82 9.73 -1.65
N TYR A 466 14.55 10.82 -1.51
CA TYR A 466 15.82 10.88 -0.77
C TYR A 466 15.75 11.73 0.49
N ALA A 467 14.54 12.13 0.89
CA ALA A 467 14.36 12.94 2.08
C ALA A 467 14.33 12.08 3.35
N ASP A 468 14.95 12.57 4.41
CA ASP A 468 14.88 11.99 5.75
C ASP A 468 13.70 12.53 6.56
N THR A 469 13.19 13.72 6.19
CA THR A 469 12.09 14.39 6.86
C THR A 469 11.17 15.07 5.83
N LEU A 470 9.86 15.14 6.14
CA LEU A 470 8.94 16.02 5.41
C LEU A 470 9.02 17.42 6.03
N GLU A 471 9.64 18.34 5.29
CA GLU A 471 9.71 19.73 5.70
C GLU A 471 8.31 20.32 5.76
N THR A 472 7.92 20.76 6.97
CA THR A 472 6.59 21.35 7.20
C THR A 472 6.74 22.87 7.20
N PRO A 473 5.98 23.62 6.38
CA PRO A 473 6.00 25.07 6.37
C PRO A 473 5.69 25.68 7.74
N SER A 474 6.29 26.84 8.06
CA SER A 474 6.07 27.54 9.32
C SER A 474 4.60 27.84 9.57
N SER A 475 3.85 28.25 8.55
CA SER A 475 2.42 28.51 8.63
C SER A 475 1.59 27.29 9.03
N VAL A 476 1.94 26.10 8.53
CA VAL A 476 1.30 24.83 8.92
C VAL A 476 1.67 24.46 10.35
N MET A 477 2.93 24.69 10.75
CA MET A 477 3.38 24.42 12.13
C MET A 477 2.75 25.39 13.14
N GLU A 478 2.64 26.67 12.81
CA GLU A 478 1.98 27.68 13.65
C GLU A 478 0.51 27.34 13.88
N PHE A 479 -0.22 26.98 12.82
CA PHE A 479 -1.61 26.54 12.94
C PHE A 479 -1.72 25.25 13.77
N THR A 480 -0.83 24.30 13.54
CA THR A 480 -0.77 23.05 14.31
C THR A 480 -0.50 23.32 15.78
N ASN A 481 0.49 24.17 16.09
CA ASN A 481 0.87 24.51 17.45
C ASN A 481 -0.23 25.29 18.19
N LYS A 482 -0.91 26.20 17.50
CA LYS A 482 -2.07 26.93 18.05
C LYS A 482 -3.15 25.93 18.49
N TYR A 483 -3.53 25.02 17.60
CA TYR A 483 -4.51 23.99 17.93
C TYR A 483 -4.06 23.09 19.10
N LEU A 484 -2.81 22.65 19.07
CA LEU A 484 -2.27 21.80 20.14
C LEU A 484 -2.24 22.53 21.50
N ALA A 485 -2.00 23.86 21.48
CA ALA A 485 -2.07 24.68 22.70
C ALA A 485 -3.51 24.78 23.23
N GLU A 486 -4.50 24.89 22.36
CA GLU A 486 -5.93 24.88 22.75
C GLU A 486 -6.36 23.54 23.38
N GLN A 487 -5.75 22.43 22.96
CA GLN A 487 -5.99 21.09 23.53
C GLN A 487 -5.20 20.82 24.82
N ASP A 488 -4.26 21.67 25.18
CA ASP A 488 -3.41 21.54 26.35
C ASP A 488 -4.02 22.25 27.57
N ALA A 489 -5.10 21.70 28.09
CA ALA A 489 -5.82 22.27 29.24
C ALA A 489 -4.90 22.52 30.46
N VAL A 490 -3.98 21.59 30.75
CA VAL A 490 -3.04 21.76 31.90
C VAL A 490 -2.01 22.84 31.61
N GLY A 491 -1.50 22.94 30.37
CA GLY A 491 -0.60 24.03 29.97
C GLY A 491 -1.26 25.40 30.02
N SER A 492 -2.48 25.49 29.52
CA SER A 492 -3.29 26.72 29.58
C SER A 492 -3.60 27.14 31.03
N PHE A 493 -3.97 26.20 31.86
CA PHE A 493 -4.15 26.44 33.30
C PHE A 493 -2.87 26.97 33.95
N LEU A 494 -1.73 26.30 33.71
CA LEU A 494 -0.44 26.74 34.27
C LEU A 494 -0.06 28.15 33.82
N ALA A 495 -0.24 28.45 32.55
CA ALA A 495 0.09 29.78 31.98
C ALA A 495 -0.75 30.91 32.58
N ASN A 496 -2.02 30.64 32.87
CA ASN A 496 -2.95 31.68 33.35
C ASN A 496 -3.06 31.77 34.90
N ASN A 497 -2.94 30.63 35.58
CA ASN A 497 -3.24 30.54 37.03
C ASN A 497 -2.03 30.23 37.90
N VAL A 498 -0.85 30.00 37.31
CA VAL A 498 0.33 29.59 38.08
C VAL A 498 1.55 30.41 37.67
N GLN A 499 2.20 31.02 38.64
CA GLN A 499 3.50 31.67 38.47
C GLN A 499 4.61 30.62 38.60
N ILE A 500 5.45 30.50 37.54
CA ILE A 500 6.65 29.66 37.58
C ILE A 500 7.78 30.51 38.16
N THR A 501 8.12 30.30 39.44
CA THR A 501 9.14 31.10 40.13
C THR A 501 10.54 30.49 40.01
N GLY A 502 10.65 29.19 39.76
CA GLY A 502 11.91 28.43 39.73
C GLY A 502 12.60 28.31 41.11
N SER A 503 12.07 28.96 42.13
CA SER A 503 12.63 28.94 43.50
C SER A 503 12.21 27.69 44.27
N LYS A 504 13.16 27.00 44.88
CA LYS A 504 12.86 25.84 45.75
C LYS A 504 12.11 26.21 47.03
N SER A 505 12.06 27.49 47.41
CA SER A 505 11.25 27.97 48.56
C SER A 505 9.75 27.97 48.22
N ASP A 506 9.41 28.15 46.95
CA ASP A 506 8.04 28.19 46.51
C ASP A 506 7.58 26.79 46.12
N HIS A 507 6.49 26.36 46.74
CA HIS A 507 5.92 25.05 46.41
C HIS A 507 4.41 25.04 46.58
N VAL A 508 3.74 24.16 45.82
CA VAL A 508 2.30 23.95 45.87
C VAL A 508 2.03 22.46 46.11
N LEU A 509 1.12 22.14 47.02
CA LEU A 509 0.73 20.74 47.22
C LEU A 509 0.06 20.19 45.97
N SER A 510 0.40 18.96 45.60
CA SER A 510 -0.14 18.31 44.40
C SER A 510 -1.66 18.22 44.39
N GLN A 511 -2.28 18.09 45.58
CA GLN A 511 -3.73 18.05 45.72
C GLN A 511 -4.37 19.43 45.52
N ASP A 512 -3.72 20.48 46.02
CA ASP A 512 -4.26 21.84 45.92
C ASP A 512 -4.15 22.36 44.48
N LEU A 513 -3.05 22.07 43.80
CA LEU A 513 -2.90 22.41 42.38
C LEU A 513 -3.92 21.64 41.50
N LEU A 514 -4.16 20.36 41.79
CA LEU A 514 -5.20 19.57 41.11
C LEU A 514 -6.60 20.12 41.39
N ARG A 515 -6.89 20.53 42.63
CA ARG A 515 -8.18 21.13 42.99
C ARG A 515 -8.38 22.46 42.26
N ALA A 516 -7.35 23.30 42.22
CA ALA A 516 -7.40 24.55 41.45
C ALA A 516 -7.65 24.31 39.95
N PHE A 517 -6.98 23.31 39.35
CA PHE A 517 -7.23 22.93 37.99
C PHE A 517 -8.67 22.42 37.80
N ASN A 518 -9.15 21.50 38.62
CA ASN A 518 -10.49 20.91 38.45
C ASN A 518 -11.62 21.92 38.73
N ASN A 519 -11.34 23.02 39.40
CA ASN A 519 -12.28 24.14 39.63
C ASN A 519 -12.15 25.26 38.60
N SER A 520 -11.22 25.14 37.65
CA SER A 520 -11.01 26.12 36.58
C SER A 520 -11.81 25.76 35.32
N ASP A 521 -11.99 26.73 34.44
CA ASP A 521 -12.69 26.58 33.15
C ASP A 521 -11.85 25.90 32.05
N PHE A 522 -10.64 25.43 32.40
CA PHE A 522 -9.67 24.91 31.42
C PHE A 522 -9.88 23.43 31.02
N GLY A 523 -10.95 22.78 31.40
CA GLY A 523 -11.23 21.42 30.92
C GLY A 523 -12.00 20.53 31.88
N THR A 524 -12.10 19.24 31.52
CA THR A 524 -12.77 18.25 32.35
C THR A 524 -11.89 17.86 33.55
N ALA A 525 -12.53 17.60 34.72
CA ALA A 525 -11.85 17.18 35.94
C ALA A 525 -10.95 15.96 35.71
N LEU A 526 -9.71 16.06 36.16
CA LEU A 526 -8.71 15.01 36.04
C LEU A 526 -8.55 14.24 37.35
N SER A 527 -8.18 12.96 37.24
CA SER A 527 -7.70 12.20 38.37
C SER A 527 -6.28 12.64 38.77
N GLN A 528 -5.90 12.45 40.04
CA GLN A 528 -4.56 12.81 40.51
C GLN A 528 -3.43 12.16 39.70
N ARG A 529 -3.61 10.92 39.25
CA ARG A 529 -2.63 10.22 38.42
C ARG A 529 -2.51 10.82 37.04
N ALA A 530 -3.63 11.17 36.40
CA ALA A 530 -3.64 11.77 35.07
C ALA A 530 -2.99 13.16 35.09
N PHE A 531 -3.37 13.99 36.05
CA PHE A 531 -2.80 15.33 36.26
C PHE A 531 -1.28 15.26 36.53
N ALA A 532 -0.83 14.38 37.42
CA ALA A 532 0.60 14.23 37.73
C ALA A 532 1.42 13.79 36.49
N ASN A 533 0.87 12.93 35.66
CA ASN A 533 1.51 12.52 34.39
C ASN A 533 1.65 13.70 33.43
N MET A 534 0.62 14.53 33.28
CA MET A 534 0.65 15.71 32.43
C MET A 534 1.62 16.77 32.93
N MET A 535 1.67 17.01 34.26
CA MET A 535 2.64 17.89 34.91
C MET A 535 4.08 17.41 34.68
N SER A 536 4.32 16.09 34.80
CA SER A 536 5.65 15.50 34.57
C SER A 536 6.10 15.67 33.11
N GLN A 537 5.21 15.54 32.15
CA GLN A 537 5.51 15.80 30.74
C GLN A 537 5.92 17.25 30.46
N LYS A 538 5.44 18.19 31.28
CA LYS A 538 5.82 19.61 31.25
C LYS A 538 7.06 19.95 32.09
N GLY A 539 7.74 18.94 32.60
CA GLY A 539 8.95 19.11 33.38
C GLY A 539 8.70 19.35 34.89
N HIS A 540 7.44 19.34 35.32
CA HIS A 540 7.09 19.51 36.72
C HIS A 540 6.88 18.16 37.41
N ASN A 541 7.90 17.68 38.13
CA ASN A 541 7.82 16.42 38.86
C ASN A 541 7.46 16.68 40.35
N THR A 542 6.65 15.78 40.92
CA THR A 542 6.35 15.83 42.36
C THR A 542 7.56 15.43 43.18
N ALA A 543 7.82 16.15 44.27
CA ALA A 543 8.74 15.79 45.33
C ALA A 543 8.00 15.73 46.67
N PHE A 544 8.61 15.20 47.72
CA PHE A 544 8.03 15.22 49.04
C PHE A 544 8.40 16.52 49.76
N GLU A 545 7.39 17.20 50.28
CA GLU A 545 7.54 18.34 51.18
C GLU A 545 8.18 17.87 52.46
N GLN A 546 9.38 18.20 52.79
CA GLN A 546 10.17 17.78 53.93
C GLN A 546 10.08 16.29 54.34
N ALA A 547 11.12 15.70 54.82
CA ALA A 547 11.25 14.26 55.08
C ALA A 547 10.23 13.65 56.09
N ARG A 548 9.36 14.45 56.71
CA ARG A 548 8.40 14.00 57.76
C ARG A 548 6.93 13.96 57.33
N THR A 549 6.50 14.68 56.27
CA THR A 549 5.06 14.91 56.04
C THR A 549 4.41 14.03 54.96
N ARG A 550 5.14 13.22 54.22
CA ARG A 550 4.64 12.35 53.10
C ARG A 550 3.70 13.03 52.08
N ARG A 551 3.60 14.37 52.06
CA ARG A 551 2.78 15.11 51.12
C ARG A 551 3.59 15.38 49.85
N LYS A 552 2.99 15.12 48.69
CA LYS A 552 3.59 15.42 47.39
C LYS A 552 3.35 16.87 47.01
N CYS A 553 4.38 17.58 46.56
CA CYS A 553 4.30 18.95 46.11
C CYS A 553 5.07 19.16 44.81
N TYR A 554 4.79 20.27 44.15
CA TYR A 554 5.54 20.79 43.01
C TYR A 554 6.33 22.02 43.48
N TYR A 555 7.64 22.01 43.30
CA TYR A 555 8.52 23.12 43.62
C TYR A 555 8.65 24.12 42.49
N GLY A 556 8.95 25.37 42.80
CA GLY A 556 9.12 26.44 41.83
C GLY A 556 7.82 26.96 41.24
N LEU A 557 6.69 26.66 41.89
CA LEU A 557 5.35 27.07 41.48
C LEU A 557 4.63 27.83 42.57
N ARG A 558 3.83 28.81 42.16
CA ARG A 558 2.92 29.56 43.05
C ARG A 558 1.58 29.75 42.31
N ILE A 559 0.46 29.41 42.95
CA ILE A 559 -0.88 29.66 42.36
C ILE A 559 -1.16 31.17 42.48
N ASN A 560 -1.58 31.76 41.37
CA ASN A 560 -2.07 33.14 41.38
C ASN A 560 -3.41 33.16 42.14
N VAL A 561 -3.43 33.75 43.32
CA VAL A 561 -4.68 34.01 44.04
C VAL A 561 -5.30 35.21 43.36
N ALA A 562 -6.54 35.09 42.86
CA ALA A 562 -7.33 36.28 42.50
C ALA A 562 -7.45 37.14 43.79
N GLU A 563 -6.95 38.36 43.79
CA GLU A 563 -7.25 39.33 44.82
C GLU A 563 -8.76 39.53 44.80
N GLU A 564 -9.50 38.94 45.74
CA GLU A 564 -10.83 39.39 46.08
C GLU A 564 -10.63 40.79 46.68
N THR A 565 -10.94 41.82 45.89
CA THR A 565 -11.16 43.18 46.40
C THR A 565 -12.38 43.13 47.30
N PHE A 566 -12.13 43.01 48.61
CA PHE A 566 -13.13 43.42 49.60
C PHE A 566 -13.27 44.91 49.45
N GLU A 567 -14.34 45.36 48.80
CA GLU A 567 -14.85 46.70 49.01
C GLU A 567 -15.38 46.76 50.46
N ASP A 568 -14.62 47.38 51.33
CA ASP A 568 -15.10 47.77 52.65
C ASP A 568 -16.19 48.84 52.42
N ASP A 569 -17.44 48.43 52.45
CA ASP A 569 -18.56 49.34 52.64
C ASP A 569 -18.49 49.86 54.07
N GLU A 570 -17.74 50.95 54.25
CA GLU A 570 -17.95 51.84 55.38
C GLU A 570 -19.20 52.70 55.12
N GLU A 571 -20.35 52.21 55.59
CA GLU A 571 -21.49 53.08 55.82
C GLU A 571 -21.34 53.80 57.16
N CYS A 572 -21.33 55.14 57.05
CA CYS A 572 -21.67 56.08 58.16
C CYS A 572 -23.15 56.14 58.38
#